data_e5c6c784ae5bb3a7b7a0e8d2695b5145
#
_entry.id   e5c6c784ae5bb3a7b7a0e8d2695b5145
#
_cell.length_a   1.000
_cell.length_b   1.000
_cell.length_c   1.000
_cell.angle_alpha   90.00
_cell.angle_beta   90.00
_cell.angle_gamma   90.00
#
_symmetry.space_group_name_H-M   'P 1'
#
loop_
_entity.id
_entity.type
_entity.pdbx_description
1 polymer ?
#
loop_
_entity_poly.entity_id
_entity_poly.type
_entity_poly.pdbx_seq_one_letter_code
_entity_poly.pdbx_strand_id
1 'polypeptide(L)'
;MESVIKKNIIVNAVSLKNGGARTILLQFFNQLILKQNDFRDFDFYLFICDGVELDARDIPISLQIVHLPVNNIVERVNWEVFGLRKWIKEKDLNVSLFVSLQSIGFFFNDKNQLIYYHNPIPVYPKRWNIWKKNETKLWIYKTIFKKIMKWSYNDNSVFIAQVKWVEQALKDTFYINSDQIHIIKPDISSFQNRIHFLNDNGAHQSDPNYIYFPATEYPYKNHLFIVNILSRLLQTAPNEEPLLSTWKIIFTLDINTSGIYQIIKQRGLEKYFLFTGHVSYNEAMKYYQKSKLILFPSYIETFGLPLIEAAFFGKKILASDLSFVSEVLPDYEGLQMIPLTDEDAWVKALLANINHTTSFDSYLPNYETGWDDFFGLIKRYS
;
A
#
# COMPACT_ATOMS: atom_id res chain seq x y z
N MET A 1 17.95 -3.96 44.08
CA MET A 1 17.48 -4.17 42.69
C MET A 1 18.04 -3.06 41.88
N GLU A 2 19.02 -3.30 41.03
CA GLU A 2 19.47 -2.32 40.08
C GLU A 2 18.28 -2.00 39.14
N SER A 3 17.91 -0.75 39.05
CA SER A 3 16.90 -0.31 38.10
C SER A 3 17.42 -0.61 36.69
N VAL A 4 16.85 -1.57 36.01
CA VAL A 4 17.15 -1.82 34.59
C VAL A 4 16.84 -0.52 33.84
N ILE A 5 17.86 0.11 33.27
CA ILE A 5 17.68 1.31 32.45
C ILE A 5 16.98 0.85 31.17
N LYS A 6 15.71 1.23 31.03
CA LYS A 6 14.93 0.89 29.84
C LYS A 6 15.40 1.64 28.60
N LYS A 7 15.30 0.97 27.46
CA LYS A 7 15.62 1.56 26.13
C LYS A 7 14.40 2.28 25.58
N ASN A 8 14.55 3.57 25.28
CA ASN A 8 13.46 4.37 24.71
C ASN A 8 13.45 4.28 23.18
N ILE A 9 12.33 3.82 22.63
CA ILE A 9 12.10 3.67 21.18
C ILE A 9 11.06 4.68 20.72
N ILE A 10 11.43 5.55 19.79
CA ILE A 10 10.51 6.49 19.15
C ILE A 10 9.99 5.87 17.86
N VAL A 11 8.68 5.73 17.73
CA VAL A 11 8.02 5.22 16.52
C VAL A 11 7.18 6.30 15.88
N ASN A 12 7.54 6.74 14.66
CA ASN A 12 6.81 7.77 13.92
C ASN A 12 5.94 7.18 12.82
N ALA A 13 4.63 7.34 12.95
CA ALA A 13 3.60 6.84 12.04
C ALA A 13 2.53 7.91 11.72
N VAL A 14 2.83 9.19 11.91
CA VAL A 14 1.87 10.32 11.79
C VAL A 14 1.25 10.48 10.41
N SER A 15 1.80 9.90 9.36
CA SER A 15 1.22 9.98 8.01
C SER A 15 0.41 8.75 7.60
N LEU A 16 0.27 7.74 8.45
CA LEU A 16 -0.32 6.44 8.11
C LEU A 16 -1.84 6.39 8.37
N LYS A 17 -2.59 7.30 7.75
CA LYS A 17 -4.04 7.43 7.95
C LYS A 17 -4.86 6.38 7.20
N ASN A 18 -4.49 6.06 5.96
CA ASN A 18 -5.35 5.34 5.01
C ASN A 18 -4.59 4.32 4.18
N GLY A 19 -5.33 3.37 3.58
CA GLY A 19 -4.82 2.41 2.60
C GLY A 19 -3.73 1.49 3.15
N GLY A 20 -2.85 1.01 2.28
CA GLY A 20 -1.76 0.08 2.64
C GLY A 20 -0.82 0.61 3.72
N ALA A 21 -0.63 1.93 3.81
CA ALA A 21 0.17 2.53 4.87
C ALA A 21 -0.47 2.32 6.26
N ARG A 22 -1.80 2.49 6.38
CA ARG A 22 -2.52 2.17 7.63
C ARG A 22 -2.41 0.69 7.98
N THR A 23 -2.44 -0.19 6.98
CA THR A 23 -2.26 -1.64 7.20
C THR A 23 -0.92 -1.93 7.87
N ILE A 24 0.17 -1.29 7.45
CA ILE A 24 1.50 -1.45 8.07
C ILE A 24 1.51 -0.97 9.53
N LEU A 25 0.87 0.17 9.81
CA LEU A 25 0.73 0.65 11.20
C LEU A 25 -0.01 -0.37 12.08
N LEU A 26 -1.14 -0.89 11.61
CA LEU A 26 -1.93 -1.88 12.34
C LEU A 26 -1.16 -3.19 12.55
N GLN A 27 -0.42 -3.64 11.53
CA GLN A 27 0.43 -4.82 11.66
C GLN A 27 1.54 -4.60 12.69
N PHE A 28 2.26 -3.48 12.61
CA PHE A 28 3.29 -3.13 13.61
C PHE A 28 2.72 -3.12 15.03
N PHE A 29 1.58 -2.46 15.23
CA PHE A 29 0.94 -2.34 16.54
C PHE A 29 0.53 -3.72 17.09
N ASN A 30 -0.14 -4.54 16.28
CA ASN A 30 -0.56 -5.88 16.68
C ASN A 30 0.64 -6.79 17.01
N GLN A 31 1.68 -6.75 16.20
CA GLN A 31 2.90 -7.52 16.43
C GLN A 31 3.65 -7.04 17.69
N LEU A 32 3.67 -5.74 17.96
CA LEU A 32 4.26 -5.22 19.19
C LEU A 32 3.53 -5.74 20.43
N ILE A 33 2.19 -5.79 20.39
CA ILE A 33 1.39 -6.35 21.49
C ILE A 33 1.68 -7.83 21.65
N LEU A 34 1.71 -8.62 20.57
CA LEU A 34 2.02 -10.05 20.62
C LEU A 34 3.40 -10.33 21.23
N LYS A 35 4.38 -9.46 20.92
CA LYS A 35 5.78 -9.61 21.37
C LYS A 35 6.11 -8.83 22.65
N GLN A 36 5.12 -8.28 23.37
CA GLN A 36 5.33 -7.41 24.53
C GLN A 36 6.26 -8.02 25.60
N ASN A 37 6.22 -9.34 25.78
CA ASN A 37 7.07 -10.05 26.74
C ASN A 37 8.56 -10.01 26.37
N ASP A 38 8.87 -9.91 25.09
CA ASP A 38 10.22 -9.82 24.54
C ASP A 38 10.84 -8.43 24.66
N PHE A 39 10.02 -7.42 24.98
CA PHE A 39 10.37 -6.01 25.04
C PHE A 39 10.12 -5.38 26.42
N ARG A 40 10.26 -6.15 27.50
CA ARG A 40 10.05 -5.67 28.88
C ARG A 40 11.00 -4.55 29.29
N ASP A 41 12.20 -4.55 28.69
CA ASP A 41 13.25 -3.55 28.94
C ASP A 41 13.19 -2.38 27.95
N PHE A 42 12.06 -2.21 27.27
CA PHE A 42 11.85 -1.16 26.28
C PHE A 42 10.62 -0.32 26.62
N ASP A 43 10.73 0.98 26.39
CA ASP A 43 9.61 1.90 26.43
C ASP A 43 9.37 2.45 25.00
N PHE A 44 8.17 2.21 24.46
CA PHE A 44 7.79 2.64 23.13
C PHE A 44 6.93 3.89 23.17
N TYR A 45 7.25 4.87 22.30
CA TYR A 45 6.47 6.09 22.10
C TYR A 45 6.00 6.12 20.65
N LEU A 46 4.74 5.75 20.42
CA LEU A 46 4.14 5.64 19.10
C LEU A 46 3.38 6.92 18.75
N PHE A 47 3.88 7.67 17.77
CA PHE A 47 3.26 8.89 17.27
C PHE A 47 2.36 8.58 16.07
N ILE A 48 1.09 8.91 16.19
CA ILE A 48 0.05 8.76 15.15
C ILE A 48 -0.72 10.05 14.98
N CYS A 49 -1.41 10.21 13.84
CA CYS A 49 -2.27 11.36 13.66
C CYS A 49 -3.63 11.18 14.34
N ASP A 50 -4.28 12.29 14.66
CA ASP A 50 -5.66 12.30 15.12
C ASP A 50 -6.59 11.56 14.14
N GLY A 51 -7.60 10.86 14.68
CA GLY A 51 -8.57 10.09 13.92
C GLY A 51 -8.10 8.70 13.47
N VAL A 52 -6.89 8.27 13.86
CA VAL A 52 -6.47 6.86 13.80
C VAL A 52 -6.80 6.20 15.13
N GLU A 53 -7.71 5.24 15.10
CA GLU A 53 -8.06 4.44 16.26
C GLU A 53 -7.24 3.13 16.21
N LEU A 54 -6.59 2.81 17.34
CA LEU A 54 -5.96 1.53 17.61
C LEU A 54 -6.74 0.84 18.74
N ASP A 55 -6.97 -0.45 18.61
CA ASP A 55 -7.62 -1.21 19.69
C ASP A 55 -6.62 -1.41 20.83
N ALA A 56 -6.77 -0.53 21.81
CA ALA A 56 -5.80 -0.34 22.87
C ALA A 56 -6.19 -1.06 24.17
N ARG A 57 -7.15 -1.98 24.15
CA ARG A 57 -7.67 -2.64 25.37
C ARG A 57 -6.62 -3.39 26.16
N ASP A 58 -5.55 -3.86 25.49
CA ASP A 58 -4.45 -4.61 26.09
C ASP A 58 -3.08 -3.97 25.80
N ILE A 59 -3.02 -2.62 25.88
CA ILE A 59 -1.74 -1.91 25.66
C ILE A 59 -0.73 -2.33 26.74
N PRO A 60 0.46 -2.77 26.34
CA PRO A 60 1.54 -3.01 27.29
C PRO A 60 1.87 -1.71 28.06
N ILE A 61 2.19 -1.82 29.35
CA ILE A 61 2.56 -0.67 30.20
C ILE A 61 3.73 0.15 29.59
N SER A 62 4.55 -0.50 28.76
CA SER A 62 5.71 0.09 28.07
C SER A 62 5.39 0.80 26.76
N LEU A 63 4.12 0.95 26.37
CA LEU A 63 3.71 1.64 25.15
C LEU A 63 2.90 2.89 25.46
N GLN A 64 3.42 4.06 25.05
CA GLN A 64 2.67 5.33 25.04
C GLN A 64 2.28 5.71 23.61
N ILE A 65 0.98 5.82 23.35
CA ILE A 65 0.45 6.34 22.08
C ILE A 65 0.27 7.86 22.21
N VAL A 66 0.84 8.60 21.26
CA VAL A 66 0.78 10.06 21.22
C VAL A 66 0.04 10.50 19.95
N HIS A 67 -1.15 11.06 20.13
CA HIS A 67 -1.93 11.61 19.03
C HIS A 67 -1.48 13.03 18.67
N LEU A 68 -1.37 13.30 17.38
CA LEU A 68 -0.90 14.59 16.86
C LEU A 68 -1.90 15.16 15.84
N PRO A 69 -2.22 16.46 15.93
CA PRO A 69 -3.13 17.14 15.01
C PRO A 69 -2.43 17.47 13.68
N VAL A 70 -1.95 16.44 12.98
CA VAL A 70 -1.25 16.59 11.69
C VAL A 70 -2.25 16.38 10.55
N ASN A 71 -2.74 17.47 9.96
CA ASN A 71 -3.76 17.46 8.92
C ASN A 71 -3.21 17.72 7.51
N ASN A 72 -2.03 18.31 7.41
CA ASN A 72 -1.41 18.66 6.14
C ASN A 72 0.11 18.44 6.15
N ILE A 73 0.72 18.59 4.96
CA ILE A 73 2.14 18.32 4.78
C ILE A 73 3.04 19.31 5.53
N VAL A 74 2.60 20.54 5.73
CA VAL A 74 3.38 21.58 6.42
C VAL A 74 3.46 21.27 7.92
N GLU A 75 2.33 20.93 8.53
CA GLU A 75 2.26 20.49 9.93
C GLU A 75 3.11 19.24 10.16
N ARG A 76 3.04 18.30 9.22
CA ARG A 76 3.86 17.09 9.25
C ARG A 76 5.34 17.40 9.24
N VAL A 77 5.81 18.20 8.27
CA VAL A 77 7.24 18.58 8.17
C VAL A 77 7.69 19.34 9.40
N ASN A 78 6.87 20.27 9.90
CA ASN A 78 7.18 21.01 11.13
C ASN A 78 7.34 20.08 12.34
N TRP A 79 6.44 19.09 12.49
CA TRP A 79 6.56 18.07 13.52
C TRP A 79 7.85 17.24 13.37
N GLU A 80 8.11 16.72 12.19
CA GLU A 80 9.26 15.84 11.92
C GLU A 80 10.60 16.55 12.12
N VAL A 81 10.70 17.83 11.74
CA VAL A 81 11.96 18.60 11.82
C VAL A 81 12.17 19.22 13.20
N PHE A 82 11.13 19.77 13.80
CA PHE A 82 11.26 20.55 15.04
C PHE A 82 10.48 19.98 16.21
N GLY A 83 9.22 19.58 16.00
CA GLY A 83 8.29 19.17 17.05
C GLY A 83 8.79 17.96 17.82
N LEU A 84 9.27 16.95 17.14
CA LEU A 84 9.78 15.73 17.76
C LEU A 84 11.01 16.01 18.65
N ARG A 85 11.95 16.83 18.18
CA ARG A 85 13.13 17.23 18.99
C ARG A 85 12.73 17.96 20.26
N LYS A 86 11.78 18.88 20.15
CA LYS A 86 11.24 19.62 21.29
C LYS A 86 10.59 18.66 22.29
N TRP A 87 9.75 17.76 21.83
CA TRP A 87 9.05 16.77 22.64
C TRP A 87 10.04 15.85 23.40
N ILE A 88 11.08 15.33 22.72
CA ILE A 88 12.13 14.49 23.34
C ILE A 88 12.86 15.28 24.45
N LYS A 89 13.21 16.54 24.19
CA LYS A 89 13.87 17.40 25.16
C LYS A 89 12.98 17.70 26.38
N GLU A 90 11.70 17.99 26.17
CA GLU A 90 10.74 18.26 27.25
C GLU A 90 10.52 17.04 28.15
N LYS A 91 10.64 15.83 27.60
CA LYS A 91 10.53 14.57 28.33
C LYS A 91 11.84 14.07 28.91
N ASP A 92 12.94 14.76 28.66
CA ASP A 92 14.31 14.36 29.05
C ASP A 92 14.64 12.90 28.67
N LEU A 93 14.26 12.48 27.46
CA LEU A 93 14.42 11.12 27.01
C LEU A 93 15.78 10.88 26.35
N ASN A 94 16.51 9.88 26.85
CA ASN A 94 17.63 9.30 26.11
C ASN A 94 17.10 8.25 25.13
N VAL A 95 16.98 8.60 23.85
CA VAL A 95 16.44 7.74 22.79
C VAL A 95 17.52 6.77 22.30
N SER A 96 17.22 5.47 22.36
CA SER A 96 18.10 4.40 21.88
C SER A 96 17.95 4.16 20.39
N LEU A 97 16.72 4.20 19.87
CA LEU A 97 16.41 3.93 18.45
C LEU A 97 15.22 4.74 17.97
N PHE A 98 15.32 5.21 16.74
CA PHE A 98 14.21 5.80 15.99
C PHE A 98 13.66 4.82 14.95
N VAL A 99 12.34 4.62 14.91
CA VAL A 99 11.64 3.78 13.96
C VAL A 99 10.65 4.64 13.16
N SER A 100 10.89 4.78 11.88
CA SER A 100 9.95 5.45 10.97
C SER A 100 9.16 4.44 10.18
N LEU A 101 7.85 4.44 10.32
CA LEU A 101 6.95 3.63 9.49
C LEU A 101 6.46 4.37 8.24
N GLN A 102 7.12 5.47 7.81
CA GLN A 102 6.59 6.39 6.80
C GLN A 102 7.57 6.87 5.72
N SER A 103 8.60 6.10 5.41
CA SER A 103 9.60 6.34 4.36
C SER A 103 10.52 7.55 4.54
N ILE A 104 10.31 8.38 5.54
CA ILE A 104 11.17 9.51 5.89
C ILE A 104 11.90 9.18 7.19
N GLY A 105 13.19 9.48 7.26
CA GLY A 105 13.98 9.30 8.47
C GLY A 105 13.79 10.43 9.47
N PHE A 106 14.67 10.47 10.45
CA PHE A 106 14.68 11.48 11.49
C PHE A 106 15.89 12.39 11.29
N PHE A 107 15.73 13.66 11.63
CA PHE A 107 16.76 14.67 11.42
C PHE A 107 17.79 14.69 12.57
N PHE A 108 18.30 13.51 12.96
CA PHE A 108 19.34 13.33 13.98
C PHE A 108 20.56 12.64 13.34
N ASN A 109 21.72 13.27 13.37
CA ASN A 109 22.87 12.84 12.59
C ASN A 109 23.60 11.61 13.16
N ASP A 110 23.46 11.32 14.46
CA ASP A 110 24.26 10.36 15.22
C ASP A 110 23.44 9.18 15.77
N LYS A 111 22.14 9.15 15.52
CA LYS A 111 21.25 8.13 16.10
C LYS A 111 20.90 7.03 15.10
N ASN A 112 20.80 5.81 15.62
CA ASN A 112 20.28 4.67 14.87
C ASN A 112 18.83 4.90 14.47
N GLN A 113 18.50 4.57 13.23
CA GLN A 113 17.13 4.66 12.75
C GLN A 113 16.76 3.51 11.81
N LEU A 114 15.58 2.94 12.00
CA LEU A 114 14.96 2.00 11.09
C LEU A 114 13.89 2.71 10.27
N ILE A 115 13.93 2.59 8.96
CA ILE A 115 13.04 3.30 8.04
C ILE A 115 12.28 2.30 7.17
N TYR A 116 10.97 2.13 7.45
CA TYR A 116 10.09 1.30 6.65
C TYR A 116 9.68 2.06 5.40
N TYR A 117 10.17 1.61 4.24
CA TYR A 117 10.02 2.33 2.97
C TYR A 117 8.79 1.82 2.19
N HIS A 118 7.73 2.64 2.12
CA HIS A 118 6.49 2.31 1.42
C HIS A 118 6.00 3.39 0.44
N ASN A 119 6.77 4.46 0.21
CA ASN A 119 6.44 5.47 -0.80
C ASN A 119 7.33 5.32 -2.04
N PRO A 120 6.86 4.69 -3.12
CA PRO A 120 7.70 4.38 -4.26
C PRO A 120 7.97 5.60 -5.16
N ILE A 121 7.20 6.69 -5.05
CA ILE A 121 7.25 7.83 -5.96
C ILE A 121 8.65 8.49 -6.01
N PRO A 122 9.34 8.77 -4.88
CA PRO A 122 10.66 9.40 -4.90
C PRO A 122 11.73 8.60 -5.64
N VAL A 123 11.63 7.26 -5.64
CA VAL A 123 12.64 6.37 -6.23
C VAL A 123 12.26 5.87 -7.62
N TYR A 124 11.00 5.99 -8.05
CA TYR A 124 10.56 5.52 -9.36
C TYR A 124 11.18 6.35 -10.49
N PRO A 125 11.65 5.76 -11.61
CA PRO A 125 12.41 6.47 -12.65
C PRO A 125 11.65 7.58 -13.37
N LYS A 126 10.31 7.45 -13.50
CA LYS A 126 9.46 8.41 -14.23
C LYS A 126 9.56 9.82 -13.62
N ARG A 127 9.58 10.82 -14.52
CA ARG A 127 9.44 12.23 -14.16
C ARG A 127 8.01 12.67 -14.41
N TRP A 128 7.45 13.42 -13.47
CA TRP A 128 6.11 14.00 -13.59
C TRP A 128 6.20 15.49 -13.92
N ASN A 129 5.12 16.02 -14.52
CA ASN A 129 5.06 17.40 -14.94
C ASN A 129 4.30 18.26 -13.91
N ILE A 130 4.97 19.30 -13.36
CA ILE A 130 4.37 20.21 -12.39
C ILE A 130 3.15 20.96 -12.94
N TRP A 131 3.13 21.22 -14.24
CA TRP A 131 2.05 21.97 -14.91
C TRP A 131 0.79 21.14 -15.18
N LYS A 132 0.86 19.81 -15.02
CA LYS A 132 -0.30 18.94 -15.10
C LYS A 132 -0.93 18.77 -13.71
N LYS A 133 -2.14 19.29 -13.54
CA LYS A 133 -2.87 19.30 -12.26
C LYS A 133 -2.89 17.95 -11.53
N ASN A 134 -3.07 16.85 -12.27
CA ASN A 134 -3.08 15.50 -11.74
C ASN A 134 -1.67 14.93 -11.42
N GLU A 135 -0.60 15.55 -11.93
CA GLU A 135 0.79 15.13 -11.69
C GLU A 135 1.54 16.02 -10.69
N THR A 136 1.04 17.21 -10.36
CA THR A 136 1.72 18.19 -9.48
C THR A 136 2.14 17.59 -8.14
N LYS A 137 1.24 16.84 -7.49
CA LYS A 137 1.53 16.18 -6.22
C LYS A 137 2.65 15.13 -6.37
N LEU A 138 2.65 14.36 -7.44
CA LEU A 138 3.69 13.37 -7.74
C LEU A 138 5.03 14.04 -8.02
N TRP A 139 5.02 15.17 -8.73
CA TRP A 139 6.22 15.98 -8.95
C TRP A 139 6.82 16.48 -7.62
N ILE A 140 5.97 16.97 -6.70
CA ILE A 140 6.41 17.40 -5.36
C ILE A 140 7.08 16.23 -4.62
N TYR A 141 6.46 15.06 -4.60
CA TYR A 141 7.05 13.87 -3.97
C TYR A 141 8.37 13.45 -4.63
N LYS A 142 8.43 13.47 -5.96
CA LYS A 142 9.63 13.08 -6.71
C LYS A 142 10.79 14.07 -6.54
N THR A 143 10.51 15.36 -6.39
CA THR A 143 11.53 16.41 -6.47
C THR A 143 11.85 16.99 -5.10
N ILE A 144 10.84 17.49 -4.39
CA ILE A 144 11.04 18.18 -3.10
C ILE A 144 11.16 17.15 -1.98
N PHE A 145 10.19 16.25 -1.89
CA PHE A 145 10.14 15.30 -0.79
C PHE A 145 11.32 14.31 -0.84
N LYS A 146 11.76 13.91 -2.04
CA LYS A 146 13.00 13.15 -2.22
C LYS A 146 14.23 13.82 -1.56
N LYS A 147 14.36 15.15 -1.68
CA LYS A 147 15.48 15.88 -1.05
C LYS A 147 15.34 15.90 0.47
N ILE A 148 14.13 16.10 0.98
CA ILE A 148 13.83 16.06 2.42
C ILE A 148 14.16 14.67 2.98
N MET A 149 13.74 13.60 2.28
CA MET A 149 14.06 12.22 2.66
C MET A 149 15.58 12.02 2.73
N LYS A 150 16.31 12.37 1.67
CA LYS A 150 17.77 12.24 1.65
C LYS A 150 18.44 13.00 2.82
N TRP A 151 17.92 14.16 3.16
CA TRP A 151 18.45 14.95 4.29
C TRP A 151 18.13 14.31 5.65
N SER A 152 17.05 13.54 5.77
CA SER A 152 16.67 12.84 7.00
C SER A 152 17.44 11.54 7.23
N TYR A 153 18.21 11.06 6.24
CA TYR A 153 18.99 9.82 6.34
C TYR A 153 20.42 10.14 6.85
N ASN A 154 20.99 9.22 7.61
CA ASN A 154 22.35 9.27 8.10
C ASN A 154 23.05 7.91 7.90
N ASP A 155 24.33 7.80 8.24
CA ASP A 155 25.12 6.58 8.04
C ASP A 155 24.63 5.39 8.91
N ASN A 156 23.89 5.67 9.99
CA ASN A 156 23.29 4.68 10.87
C ASN A 156 21.82 4.35 10.48
N SER A 157 21.37 4.77 9.29
CA SER A 157 20.03 4.47 8.79
C SER A 157 19.99 3.07 8.22
N VAL A 158 19.01 2.28 8.68
CA VAL A 158 18.69 0.95 8.14
C VAL A 158 17.32 1.00 7.49
N PHE A 159 17.20 0.46 6.29
CA PHE A 159 16.01 0.55 5.47
C PHE A 159 15.31 -0.79 5.37
N ILE A 160 13.99 -0.76 5.43
CA ILE A 160 13.15 -1.90 5.18
C ILE A 160 12.41 -1.67 3.86
N ALA A 161 12.69 -2.49 2.86
CA ALA A 161 11.99 -2.56 1.59
C ALA A 161 11.02 -3.76 1.60
N GLN A 162 9.91 -3.66 0.87
CA GLN A 162 8.93 -4.76 0.80
C GLN A 162 9.22 -5.74 -0.35
N VAL A 163 9.90 -5.27 -1.41
CA VAL A 163 10.22 -6.01 -2.64
C VAL A 163 11.57 -5.59 -3.21
N LYS A 164 12.17 -6.47 -4.03
CA LYS A 164 13.53 -6.27 -4.60
C LYS A 164 13.69 -5.02 -5.45
N TRP A 165 12.66 -4.63 -6.22
CA TRP A 165 12.79 -3.43 -7.05
C TRP A 165 12.90 -2.15 -6.21
N VAL A 166 12.25 -2.12 -5.02
CA VAL A 166 12.38 -0.98 -4.08
C VAL A 166 13.77 -0.95 -3.46
N GLU A 167 14.32 -2.11 -3.08
CA GLU A 167 15.72 -2.23 -2.63
C GLU A 167 16.68 -1.67 -3.68
N GLN A 168 16.58 -2.12 -4.93
CA GLN A 168 17.43 -1.62 -6.01
C GLN A 168 17.24 -0.12 -6.24
N ALA A 169 16.00 0.36 -6.22
CA ALA A 169 15.70 1.78 -6.39
C ALA A 169 16.25 2.67 -5.26
N LEU A 170 16.31 2.16 -4.02
CA LEU A 170 16.95 2.84 -2.88
C LEU A 170 18.46 2.96 -3.10
N LYS A 171 19.12 1.88 -3.52
CA LYS A 171 20.55 1.88 -3.86
C LYS A 171 20.87 2.92 -4.94
N ASP A 172 20.12 2.89 -6.05
CA ASP A 172 20.36 3.77 -7.21
C ASP A 172 20.03 5.24 -6.93
N THR A 173 19.04 5.49 -6.06
CA THR A 173 18.53 6.84 -5.81
C THR A 173 19.23 7.59 -4.68
N PHE A 174 19.54 6.88 -3.59
CA PHE A 174 20.08 7.46 -2.37
C PHE A 174 21.50 6.97 -2.05
N TYR A 175 22.03 6.04 -2.86
CA TYR A 175 23.37 5.45 -2.68
C TYR A 175 23.52 4.70 -1.35
N ILE A 176 22.45 4.00 -0.95
CA ILE A 176 22.41 3.21 0.29
C ILE A 176 23.11 1.86 0.03
N ASN A 177 23.94 1.43 0.97
CA ASN A 177 24.63 0.15 0.87
C ASN A 177 23.67 -1.03 1.05
N SER A 178 23.97 -2.15 0.43
CA SER A 178 23.12 -3.35 0.46
C SER A 178 22.93 -3.94 1.87
N ASP A 179 23.94 -3.83 2.73
CA ASP A 179 23.92 -4.27 4.12
C ASP A 179 23.03 -3.42 5.03
N GLN A 180 22.66 -2.22 4.56
CA GLN A 180 21.72 -1.33 5.25
C GLN A 180 20.26 -1.55 4.80
N ILE A 181 19.97 -2.45 3.84
CA ILE A 181 18.62 -2.66 3.32
C ILE A 181 18.19 -4.11 3.60
N HIS A 182 17.06 -4.26 4.27
CA HIS A 182 16.41 -5.54 4.54
C HIS A 182 15.10 -5.65 3.76
N ILE A 183 14.85 -6.79 3.11
CA ILE A 183 13.57 -7.05 2.46
C ILE A 183 12.67 -7.72 3.48
N ILE A 184 11.62 -7.00 3.91
CA ILE A 184 10.63 -7.45 4.89
C ILE A 184 9.25 -7.30 4.30
N LYS A 185 8.63 -8.40 3.94
CA LYS A 185 7.28 -8.43 3.36
C LYS A 185 6.22 -8.16 4.42
N PRO A 186 5.11 -7.49 4.06
CA PRO A 186 3.97 -7.32 4.96
C PRO A 186 3.39 -8.66 5.42
N ASP A 187 2.76 -8.66 6.60
CA ASP A 187 2.06 -9.82 7.12
C ASP A 187 0.75 -10.07 6.35
N ILE A 188 0.63 -11.26 5.79
CA ILE A 188 -0.57 -11.73 5.10
C ILE A 188 -1.30 -12.83 5.87
N SER A 189 -0.80 -13.25 7.05
CA SER A 189 -1.44 -14.29 7.87
C SER A 189 -2.85 -13.91 8.30
N SER A 190 -3.13 -12.62 8.43
CA SER A 190 -4.46 -12.11 8.75
C SER A 190 -5.53 -12.51 7.72
N PHE A 191 -5.15 -12.86 6.48
CA PHE A 191 -6.09 -13.39 5.48
C PHE A 191 -6.62 -14.76 5.87
N GLN A 192 -5.83 -15.60 6.55
CA GLN A 192 -6.28 -16.91 7.04
C GLN A 192 -7.46 -16.77 8.01
N ASN A 193 -7.48 -15.74 8.84
CA ASN A 193 -8.58 -15.44 9.76
C ASN A 193 -9.85 -14.94 9.04
N ARG A 194 -9.81 -14.76 7.72
CA ARG A 194 -10.89 -14.22 6.88
C ARG A 194 -11.55 -15.28 6.01
N ILE A 195 -11.28 -16.56 6.26
CA ILE A 195 -11.88 -17.72 5.53
C ILE A 195 -13.41 -17.65 5.57
N HIS A 196 -14.01 -17.05 6.60
CA HIS A 196 -15.46 -16.87 6.66
C HIS A 196 -16.04 -16.07 5.46
N PHE A 197 -15.25 -15.17 4.86
CA PHE A 197 -15.68 -14.46 3.64
C PHE A 197 -15.74 -15.39 2.42
N LEU A 198 -14.97 -16.49 2.39
CA LEU A 198 -15.01 -17.45 1.29
C LEU A 198 -16.30 -18.26 1.30
N ASN A 199 -16.92 -18.47 2.47
CA ASN A 199 -18.08 -19.31 2.69
C ASN A 199 -19.42 -18.57 2.54
N ASP A 200 -19.39 -17.22 2.45
CA ASP A 200 -20.58 -16.41 2.27
C ASP A 200 -20.92 -16.29 0.78
N ASN A 201 -21.79 -17.16 0.29
CA ASN A 201 -22.26 -17.18 -1.11
C ASN A 201 -23.16 -15.98 -1.45
N GLY A 202 -22.75 -14.77 -1.08
CA GLY A 202 -23.52 -13.53 -1.25
C GLY A 202 -23.71 -13.03 -2.70
N ALA A 203 -23.38 -13.84 -3.72
CA ALA A 203 -23.72 -13.54 -5.11
C ALA A 203 -25.14 -14.02 -5.43
N HIS A 204 -26.05 -13.09 -5.64
CA HIS A 204 -27.36 -13.42 -6.19
C HIS A 204 -27.24 -13.65 -7.70
N GLN A 205 -28.02 -14.62 -8.23
CA GLN A 205 -28.02 -14.97 -9.66
C GLN A 205 -28.41 -13.81 -10.59
N SER A 206 -28.98 -12.73 -10.02
CA SER A 206 -29.38 -11.50 -10.71
C SER A 206 -28.33 -10.37 -10.68
N ASP A 207 -27.21 -10.54 -9.96
CA ASP A 207 -26.17 -9.52 -9.91
C ASP A 207 -25.45 -9.42 -11.27
N PRO A 208 -25.08 -8.20 -11.72
CA PRO A 208 -24.23 -8.05 -12.89
C PRO A 208 -22.88 -8.75 -12.72
N ASN A 209 -22.24 -9.09 -13.83
CA ASN A 209 -20.87 -9.58 -13.78
C ASN A 209 -19.93 -8.42 -13.43
N TYR A 210 -19.13 -8.59 -12.39
CA TYR A 210 -18.24 -7.54 -11.92
C TYR A 210 -16.78 -7.76 -12.33
N ILE A 211 -16.17 -6.68 -12.81
CA ILE A 211 -14.74 -6.51 -12.94
C ILE A 211 -14.34 -5.49 -11.87
N TYR A 212 -13.39 -5.80 -11.02
CA TYR A 212 -13.07 -4.94 -9.88
C TYR A 212 -11.65 -4.38 -9.96
N PHE A 213 -11.51 -3.10 -9.62
CA PHE A 213 -10.22 -2.43 -9.47
C PHE A 213 -10.24 -1.54 -8.22
N PRO A 214 -9.77 -2.05 -7.07
CA PRO A 214 -9.74 -1.34 -5.79
C PRO A 214 -8.54 -0.39 -5.71
N ALA A 215 -8.67 0.80 -6.23
CA ALA A 215 -7.58 1.77 -6.21
C ALA A 215 -8.08 3.21 -6.07
N THR A 216 -7.29 4.02 -5.38
CA THR A 216 -7.46 5.48 -5.34
C THR A 216 -7.07 6.10 -6.68
N GLU A 217 -7.61 7.28 -7.01
CA GLU A 217 -7.35 7.97 -8.28
C GLU A 217 -5.95 8.64 -8.31
N TYR A 218 -4.89 7.83 -8.20
CA TYR A 218 -3.55 8.30 -8.50
C TYR A 218 -3.18 7.96 -9.95
N PRO A 219 -2.43 8.82 -10.66
CA PRO A 219 -2.04 8.56 -12.06
C PRO A 219 -1.36 7.21 -12.27
N TYR A 220 -0.55 6.75 -11.31
CA TYR A 220 0.16 5.49 -11.41
C TYR A 220 -0.72 4.24 -11.19
N LYS A 221 -1.93 4.41 -10.67
CA LYS A 221 -2.95 3.34 -10.61
C LYS A 221 -3.59 3.09 -11.98
N ASN A 222 -3.51 4.07 -12.87
CA ASN A 222 -3.80 3.91 -14.29
C ASN A 222 -5.27 3.62 -14.65
N HIS A 223 -6.23 4.23 -13.94
CA HIS A 223 -7.67 4.10 -14.23
C HIS A 223 -8.00 4.46 -15.68
N LEU A 224 -7.36 5.52 -16.23
CA LEU A 224 -7.57 5.93 -17.61
C LEU A 224 -7.22 4.83 -18.61
N PHE A 225 -6.23 4.00 -18.30
CA PHE A 225 -5.87 2.86 -19.14
C PHE A 225 -7.04 1.87 -19.26
N ILE A 226 -7.72 1.55 -18.17
CA ILE A 226 -8.92 0.68 -18.18
C ILE A 226 -10.01 1.28 -19.07
N VAL A 227 -10.24 2.60 -18.97
CA VAL A 227 -11.21 3.30 -19.81
C VAL A 227 -10.81 3.23 -21.29
N ASN A 228 -9.52 3.38 -21.60
CA ASN A 228 -9.00 3.27 -22.97
C ASN A 228 -9.18 1.86 -23.54
N ILE A 229 -8.82 0.83 -22.76
CA ILE A 229 -8.97 -0.58 -23.17
C ILE A 229 -10.44 -0.90 -23.46
N LEU A 230 -11.38 -0.47 -22.59
CA LEU A 230 -12.81 -0.66 -22.84
C LEU A 230 -13.28 0.09 -24.10
N SER A 231 -12.86 1.37 -24.28
CA SER A 231 -13.18 2.12 -25.49
C SER A 231 -12.70 1.43 -26.76
N ARG A 232 -11.45 0.92 -26.72
CA ARG A 232 -10.84 0.18 -27.84
C ARG A 232 -11.57 -1.14 -28.12
N LEU A 233 -11.94 -1.87 -27.07
CA LEU A 233 -12.71 -3.12 -27.20
C LEU A 233 -14.05 -2.87 -27.91
N LEU A 234 -14.80 -1.86 -27.49
CA LEU A 234 -16.08 -1.49 -28.14
C LEU A 234 -15.92 -1.07 -29.61
N GLN A 235 -14.79 -0.46 -29.98
CA GLN A 235 -14.49 -0.08 -31.36
C GLN A 235 -14.07 -1.27 -32.22
N THR A 236 -13.25 -2.19 -31.68
CA THR A 236 -12.67 -3.30 -32.43
C THR A 236 -13.58 -4.55 -32.46
N ALA A 237 -14.47 -4.69 -31.48
CA ALA A 237 -15.41 -5.80 -31.36
C ALA A 237 -16.84 -5.31 -31.05
N PRO A 238 -17.48 -4.51 -31.92
CA PRO A 238 -18.80 -3.93 -31.66
C PRO A 238 -19.89 -4.99 -31.46
N ASN A 239 -19.74 -6.17 -32.04
CA ASN A 239 -20.68 -7.28 -31.89
C ASN A 239 -20.71 -7.86 -30.46
N GLU A 240 -19.69 -7.57 -29.63
CA GLU A 240 -19.61 -7.98 -28.24
C GLU A 240 -20.29 -7.00 -27.26
N GLU A 241 -20.78 -5.87 -27.77
CA GLU A 241 -21.46 -4.85 -26.96
C GLU A 241 -22.62 -5.37 -26.13
N PRO A 242 -23.52 -6.26 -26.65
CA PRO A 242 -24.59 -6.83 -25.84
C PRO A 242 -24.08 -7.62 -24.63
N LEU A 243 -23.01 -8.39 -24.79
CA LEU A 243 -22.38 -9.12 -23.70
C LEU A 243 -21.70 -8.16 -22.72
N LEU A 244 -20.94 -7.19 -23.22
CA LEU A 244 -20.26 -6.17 -22.39
C LEU A 244 -21.24 -5.37 -21.54
N SER A 245 -22.47 -5.12 -22.04
CA SER A 245 -23.51 -4.40 -21.30
C SER A 245 -23.98 -5.10 -20.03
N THR A 246 -23.75 -6.41 -19.93
CA THR A 246 -24.06 -7.24 -18.71
C THR A 246 -22.95 -7.17 -17.67
N TRP A 247 -21.84 -6.48 -17.95
CA TRP A 247 -20.70 -6.34 -17.06
C TRP A 247 -20.62 -4.92 -16.48
N LYS A 248 -20.08 -4.82 -15.26
CA LYS A 248 -19.77 -3.55 -14.61
C LYS A 248 -18.33 -3.54 -14.10
N ILE A 249 -17.59 -2.50 -14.48
CA ILE A 249 -16.25 -2.22 -13.93
C ILE A 249 -16.43 -1.37 -12.67
N ILE A 250 -16.03 -1.90 -11.53
CA ILE A 250 -16.17 -1.23 -10.23
C ILE A 250 -14.90 -0.43 -9.94
N PHE A 251 -15.07 0.88 -9.75
CA PHE A 251 -14.06 1.78 -9.21
C PHE A 251 -14.45 2.26 -7.82
N THR A 252 -13.54 2.17 -6.86
CA THR A 252 -13.72 2.68 -5.49
C THR A 252 -13.43 4.18 -5.41
N LEU A 253 -14.01 4.94 -6.33
CA LEU A 253 -13.84 6.38 -6.48
C LEU A 253 -15.16 7.09 -6.22
N ASP A 254 -15.08 8.32 -5.65
CA ASP A 254 -16.24 9.19 -5.51
C ASP A 254 -16.59 9.82 -6.85
N ILE A 255 -17.80 9.55 -7.33
CA ILE A 255 -18.32 10.04 -8.62
C ILE A 255 -18.31 11.58 -8.72
N ASN A 256 -18.49 12.29 -7.59
CA ASN A 256 -18.58 13.73 -7.56
C ASN A 256 -17.23 14.43 -7.68
N THR A 257 -16.14 13.75 -7.30
CA THR A 257 -14.80 14.34 -7.27
C THR A 257 -13.83 13.71 -8.26
N SER A 258 -14.21 12.57 -8.88
CA SER A 258 -13.36 11.83 -9.82
C SER A 258 -13.20 12.52 -11.16
N GLY A 259 -11.96 12.81 -11.54
CA GLY A 259 -11.62 13.25 -12.89
C GLY A 259 -11.82 12.16 -13.95
N ILE A 260 -11.66 10.91 -13.57
CA ILE A 260 -11.90 9.73 -14.41
C ILE A 260 -13.38 9.60 -14.78
N TYR A 261 -14.30 9.88 -13.83
CA TYR A 261 -15.73 9.89 -14.14
C TYR A 261 -16.09 10.89 -15.23
N GLN A 262 -15.49 12.08 -15.23
CA GLN A 262 -15.75 13.08 -16.26
C GLN A 262 -15.32 12.59 -17.65
N ILE A 263 -14.20 11.87 -17.73
CA ILE A 263 -13.73 11.27 -19.00
C ILE A 263 -14.69 10.16 -19.46
N ILE A 264 -15.12 9.30 -18.55
CA ILE A 264 -16.10 8.23 -18.84
C ILE A 264 -17.40 8.82 -19.38
N LYS A 265 -17.91 9.89 -18.75
CA LYS A 265 -19.11 10.61 -19.17
C LYS A 265 -18.95 11.25 -20.56
N GLN A 266 -17.84 11.93 -20.81
CA GLN A 266 -17.54 12.51 -22.12
C GLN A 266 -17.50 11.48 -23.25
N ARG A 267 -17.16 10.22 -22.94
CA ARG A 267 -17.10 9.13 -23.90
C ARG A 267 -18.40 8.31 -23.99
N GLY A 268 -19.43 8.61 -23.16
CA GLY A 268 -20.70 7.88 -23.14
C GLY A 268 -20.56 6.45 -22.61
N LEU A 269 -19.64 6.22 -21.68
CA LEU A 269 -19.30 4.87 -21.18
C LEU A 269 -19.88 4.58 -19.79
N GLU A 270 -20.70 5.48 -19.23
CA GLU A 270 -21.20 5.39 -17.85
C GLU A 270 -21.91 4.05 -17.56
N LYS A 271 -22.62 3.51 -18.55
CA LYS A 271 -23.35 2.24 -18.40
C LYS A 271 -22.47 1.05 -18.06
N TYR A 272 -21.15 1.12 -18.30
CA TYR A 272 -20.19 0.05 -18.02
C TYR A 272 -19.51 0.16 -16.67
N PHE A 273 -19.67 1.29 -15.97
CA PHE A 273 -18.95 1.56 -14.73
C PHE A 273 -19.89 1.67 -13.52
N LEU A 274 -19.37 1.25 -12.37
CA LEU A 274 -19.98 1.46 -11.06
C LEU A 274 -18.98 2.17 -10.16
N PHE A 275 -19.37 3.34 -9.64
CA PHE A 275 -18.58 4.12 -8.70
C PHE A 275 -19.15 3.93 -7.30
N THR A 276 -18.37 3.33 -6.40
CA THR A 276 -18.83 2.99 -5.05
C THR A 276 -18.47 4.05 -4.01
N GLY A 277 -17.60 5.02 -4.37
CA GLY A 277 -16.96 5.86 -3.37
C GLY A 277 -15.91 5.08 -2.58
N HIS A 278 -15.46 5.69 -1.50
CA HIS A 278 -14.55 5.03 -0.56
C HIS A 278 -15.31 3.95 0.21
N VAL A 279 -14.84 2.72 0.12
CA VAL A 279 -15.44 1.56 0.78
C VAL A 279 -14.62 1.14 2.00
N SER A 280 -15.29 0.58 3.00
CA SER A 280 -14.62 -0.08 4.12
C SER A 280 -13.85 -1.32 3.64
N TYR A 281 -12.90 -1.79 4.46
CA TYR A 281 -12.17 -3.02 4.13
C TYR A 281 -13.11 -4.22 3.91
N ASN A 282 -14.11 -4.40 4.77
CA ASN A 282 -15.06 -5.51 4.65
C ASN A 282 -15.91 -5.42 3.37
N GLU A 283 -16.30 -4.23 2.95
CA GLU A 283 -17.00 -4.02 1.67
C GLU A 283 -16.08 -4.31 0.49
N ALA A 284 -14.81 -3.90 0.54
CA ALA A 284 -13.82 -4.26 -0.47
C ALA A 284 -13.69 -5.78 -0.62
N MET A 285 -13.64 -6.54 0.49
CA MET A 285 -13.60 -8.00 0.46
C MET A 285 -14.84 -8.60 -0.22
N LYS A 286 -16.05 -8.05 0.02
CA LYS A 286 -17.27 -8.47 -0.67
C LYS A 286 -17.20 -8.20 -2.19
N TYR A 287 -16.58 -7.09 -2.60
CA TYR A 287 -16.38 -6.83 -4.03
C TYR A 287 -15.39 -7.80 -4.66
N TYR A 288 -14.29 -8.16 -3.98
CA TYR A 288 -13.42 -9.23 -4.46
C TYR A 288 -14.21 -10.55 -4.62
N GLN A 289 -14.96 -10.94 -3.61
CA GLN A 289 -15.75 -12.17 -3.63
C GLN A 289 -16.74 -12.23 -4.79
N LYS A 290 -17.50 -11.14 -5.02
CA LYS A 290 -18.51 -11.04 -6.08
C LYS A 290 -17.92 -10.88 -7.48
N SER A 291 -16.71 -10.40 -7.60
CA SER A 291 -16.08 -10.11 -8.88
C SER A 291 -15.60 -11.39 -9.57
N LYS A 292 -15.69 -11.41 -10.89
CA LYS A 292 -15.21 -12.51 -11.73
C LYS A 292 -13.82 -12.25 -12.29
N LEU A 293 -13.44 -10.98 -12.38
CA LEU A 293 -12.16 -10.52 -12.92
C LEU A 293 -11.64 -9.34 -12.13
N ILE A 294 -10.34 -9.32 -11.88
CA ILE A 294 -9.63 -8.19 -11.28
C ILE A 294 -8.70 -7.59 -12.32
N LEU A 295 -8.76 -6.27 -12.48
CA LEU A 295 -7.80 -5.52 -13.29
C LEU A 295 -6.78 -4.85 -12.39
N PHE A 296 -5.50 -4.94 -12.75
CA PHE A 296 -4.42 -4.34 -11.99
C PHE A 296 -3.38 -3.68 -12.91
N PRO A 297 -3.73 -2.60 -13.62
CA PRO A 297 -2.83 -1.91 -14.56
C PRO A 297 -1.90 -0.91 -13.86
N SER A 298 -1.73 -0.98 -12.54
CA SER A 298 -0.82 -0.13 -11.79
C SER A 298 0.61 -0.28 -12.31
N TYR A 299 1.31 0.85 -12.52
CA TYR A 299 2.71 0.82 -12.95
C TYR A 299 3.72 1.15 -11.83
N ILE A 300 3.24 1.48 -10.63
CA ILE A 300 4.07 1.65 -9.43
C ILE A 300 3.32 1.07 -8.23
N GLU A 301 3.98 0.14 -7.53
CA GLU A 301 3.56 -0.36 -6.22
C GLU A 301 4.79 -0.66 -5.37
N THR A 302 4.68 -0.54 -4.06
CA THR A 302 5.70 -1.04 -3.14
C THR A 302 5.52 -2.52 -2.85
N PHE A 303 4.28 -3.01 -2.82
CA PHE A 303 3.98 -4.41 -2.62
C PHE A 303 2.79 -4.86 -3.49
N GLY A 304 1.65 -4.22 -3.37
CA GLY A 304 0.45 -4.58 -4.14
C GLY A 304 -0.45 -5.56 -3.38
N LEU A 305 -0.79 -5.28 -2.13
CA LEU A 305 -1.75 -6.08 -1.34
C LEU A 305 -3.03 -6.46 -2.10
N PRO A 306 -3.61 -5.60 -2.96
CA PRO A 306 -4.78 -5.98 -3.76
C PRO A 306 -4.59 -7.21 -4.65
N LEU A 307 -3.36 -7.53 -5.06
CA LEU A 307 -3.06 -8.76 -5.80
C LEU A 307 -3.24 -9.99 -4.91
N ILE A 308 -2.73 -9.92 -3.67
CA ILE A 308 -2.90 -11.00 -2.67
C ILE A 308 -4.37 -11.18 -2.34
N GLU A 309 -5.10 -10.07 -2.14
CA GLU A 309 -6.54 -10.09 -1.85
C GLU A 309 -7.32 -10.79 -2.98
N ALA A 310 -7.01 -10.46 -4.23
CA ALA A 310 -7.63 -11.10 -5.38
C ALA A 310 -7.31 -12.61 -5.47
N ALA A 311 -6.06 -12.99 -5.24
CA ALA A 311 -5.62 -14.39 -5.27
C ALA A 311 -6.22 -15.20 -4.12
N PHE A 312 -6.37 -14.59 -2.92
CA PHE A 312 -7.07 -15.21 -1.79
C PHE A 312 -8.52 -15.60 -2.14
N PHE A 313 -9.20 -14.82 -2.96
CA PHE A 313 -10.55 -15.15 -3.45
C PHE A 313 -10.55 -15.98 -4.74
N GLY A 314 -9.42 -16.52 -5.17
CA GLY A 314 -9.33 -17.37 -6.36
C GLY A 314 -9.72 -16.64 -7.66
N LYS A 315 -9.43 -15.33 -7.78
CA LYS A 315 -9.89 -14.53 -8.91
C LYS A 315 -8.91 -14.53 -10.06
N LYS A 316 -9.44 -14.53 -11.29
CA LYS A 316 -8.62 -14.17 -12.46
C LYS A 316 -8.11 -12.74 -12.32
N ILE A 317 -6.83 -12.52 -12.53
CA ILE A 317 -6.16 -11.23 -12.42
C ILE A 317 -5.48 -10.90 -13.74
N LEU A 318 -5.83 -9.77 -14.36
CA LEU A 318 -5.05 -9.17 -15.44
C LEU A 318 -4.20 -8.04 -14.83
N ALA A 319 -2.91 -8.22 -14.79
CA ALA A 319 -1.98 -7.28 -14.16
C ALA A 319 -0.92 -6.78 -15.15
N SER A 320 -0.36 -5.60 -14.85
CA SER A 320 0.79 -5.08 -15.57
C SER A 320 1.98 -6.04 -15.45
N ASP A 321 2.70 -6.29 -16.54
CA ASP A 321 3.92 -7.09 -16.55
C ASP A 321 5.08 -6.30 -15.95
N LEU A 322 5.17 -6.36 -14.62
CA LEU A 322 6.18 -5.69 -13.80
C LEU A 322 6.71 -6.64 -12.73
N SER A 323 7.99 -6.50 -12.40
CA SER A 323 8.70 -7.40 -11.50
C SER A 323 8.08 -7.57 -10.12
N PHE A 324 7.44 -6.52 -9.58
CA PHE A 324 6.77 -6.64 -8.29
C PHE A 324 5.56 -7.60 -8.34
N VAL A 325 4.87 -7.71 -9.48
CA VAL A 325 3.69 -8.58 -9.62
C VAL A 325 4.09 -10.04 -9.47
N SER A 326 5.12 -10.48 -10.19
CA SER A 326 5.64 -11.85 -10.09
C SER A 326 6.30 -12.13 -8.74
N GLU A 327 6.90 -11.12 -8.09
CA GLU A 327 7.49 -11.28 -6.76
C GLU A 327 6.42 -11.44 -5.66
N VAL A 328 5.27 -10.78 -5.83
CA VAL A 328 4.15 -10.80 -4.86
C VAL A 328 3.25 -12.02 -5.04
N LEU A 329 3.02 -12.43 -6.28
CA LEU A 329 2.21 -13.59 -6.62
C LEU A 329 3.00 -14.59 -7.47
N PRO A 330 4.05 -15.22 -6.91
CA PRO A 330 4.70 -16.32 -7.59
C PRO A 330 3.70 -17.50 -7.74
N ASP A 331 3.70 -18.16 -8.89
CA ASP A 331 3.00 -19.42 -9.13
C ASP A 331 1.46 -19.38 -8.99
N TYR A 332 0.82 -18.21 -8.97
CA TYR A 332 -0.64 -18.14 -8.98
C TYR A 332 -1.21 -18.33 -10.40
N GLU A 333 -1.92 -19.44 -10.63
CA GLU A 333 -2.47 -19.81 -11.93
C GLU A 333 -3.50 -18.81 -12.48
N GLY A 334 -4.20 -18.09 -11.59
CA GLY A 334 -5.16 -17.05 -11.96
C GLY A 334 -4.53 -15.76 -12.47
N LEU A 335 -3.21 -15.59 -12.35
CA LEU A 335 -2.49 -14.39 -12.77
C LEU A 335 -2.16 -14.43 -14.26
N GLN A 336 -2.47 -13.34 -14.96
CA GLN A 336 -1.98 -13.06 -16.32
C GLN A 336 -1.33 -11.70 -16.35
N MET A 337 -0.03 -11.67 -16.57
CA MET A 337 0.74 -10.43 -16.71
C MET A 337 0.77 -10.00 -18.17
N ILE A 338 0.54 -8.70 -18.42
CA ILE A 338 0.47 -8.12 -19.77
C ILE A 338 1.23 -6.78 -19.77
N PRO A 339 2.16 -6.54 -20.70
CA PRO A 339 2.82 -5.25 -20.82
C PRO A 339 1.82 -4.10 -21.03
N LEU A 340 1.99 -3.00 -20.31
CA LEU A 340 1.12 -1.81 -20.46
C LEU A 340 1.26 -1.13 -21.84
N THR A 341 2.30 -1.46 -22.58
CA THR A 341 2.52 -0.99 -23.95
C THR A 341 1.76 -1.80 -25.01
N ASP A 342 1.19 -2.94 -24.64
CA ASP A 342 0.44 -3.83 -25.55
C ASP A 342 -1.07 -3.76 -25.23
N GLU A 343 -1.71 -2.66 -25.66
CA GLU A 343 -3.14 -2.48 -25.47
C GLU A 343 -3.98 -3.57 -26.16
N ASP A 344 -3.51 -4.10 -27.31
CA ASP A 344 -4.22 -5.17 -28.03
C ASP A 344 -4.23 -6.47 -27.25
N ALA A 345 -3.14 -6.82 -26.57
CA ALA A 345 -3.11 -7.97 -25.69
C ALA A 345 -4.06 -7.80 -24.49
N TRP A 346 -4.16 -6.59 -23.92
CA TRP A 346 -5.13 -6.28 -22.86
C TRP A 346 -6.57 -6.40 -23.34
N VAL A 347 -6.90 -5.88 -24.53
CA VAL A 347 -8.24 -6.01 -25.15
C VAL A 347 -8.60 -7.49 -25.37
N LYS A 348 -7.69 -8.28 -25.95
CA LYS A 348 -7.87 -9.72 -26.17
C LYS A 348 -8.09 -10.48 -24.86
N ALA A 349 -7.26 -10.21 -23.84
CA ALA A 349 -7.36 -10.84 -22.54
C ALA A 349 -8.67 -10.48 -21.82
N LEU A 350 -9.07 -9.19 -21.88
CA LEU A 350 -10.35 -8.75 -21.30
C LEU A 350 -11.53 -9.47 -21.98
N LEU A 351 -11.57 -9.48 -23.29
CA LEU A 351 -12.65 -10.13 -24.05
C LEU A 351 -12.70 -11.64 -23.78
N ALA A 352 -11.56 -12.32 -23.76
CA ALA A 352 -11.50 -13.76 -23.47
C ALA A 352 -12.06 -14.09 -22.08
N ASN A 353 -11.78 -13.25 -21.05
CA ASN A 353 -12.27 -13.48 -19.68
C ASN A 353 -13.74 -13.02 -19.49
N ILE A 354 -14.26 -12.15 -20.32
CA ILE A 354 -15.68 -11.79 -20.37
C ILE A 354 -16.50 -12.96 -20.98
N ASN A 355 -15.98 -13.57 -22.03
CA ASN A 355 -16.63 -14.71 -22.69
C ASN A 355 -16.56 -16.00 -21.86
N HIS A 356 -15.43 -16.22 -21.17
CA HIS A 356 -15.18 -17.44 -20.40
C HIS A 356 -14.60 -17.11 -19.02
N THR A 357 -15.46 -17.00 -18.01
CA THR A 357 -15.01 -16.78 -16.64
C THR A 357 -14.45 -18.06 -16.03
N THR A 358 -13.25 -17.96 -15.47
CA THR A 358 -12.59 -19.04 -14.76
C THR A 358 -12.41 -18.67 -13.29
N SER A 359 -12.71 -19.59 -12.39
CA SER A 359 -12.36 -19.49 -10.98
C SER A 359 -11.17 -20.40 -10.68
N PHE A 360 -10.38 -20.01 -9.71
CA PHE A 360 -9.18 -20.71 -9.26
C PHE A 360 -9.31 -21.04 -7.78
N ASP A 361 -8.49 -21.93 -7.29
CA ASP A 361 -8.40 -22.17 -5.86
C ASP A 361 -7.88 -20.91 -5.12
N SER A 362 -8.33 -20.78 -3.87
CA SER A 362 -7.81 -19.73 -2.99
C SER A 362 -6.29 -19.88 -2.84
N TYR A 363 -5.57 -18.79 -3.07
CA TYR A 363 -4.11 -18.80 -3.05
C TYR A 363 -3.57 -17.74 -2.11
N LEU A 364 -2.67 -18.14 -1.24
CA LEU A 364 -1.79 -17.25 -0.47
C LEU A 364 -0.35 -17.66 -0.72
N PRO A 365 0.51 -16.75 -1.13
CA PRO A 365 1.92 -17.09 -1.34
C PRO A 365 2.55 -17.54 -0.02
N ASN A 366 3.34 -18.61 -0.08
CA ASN A 366 4.07 -19.13 1.08
C ASN A 366 5.36 -18.33 1.24
N TYR A 367 5.31 -17.26 1.99
CA TYR A 367 6.50 -16.55 2.48
C TYR A 367 6.34 -16.25 3.98
N GLU A 368 7.45 -16.34 4.69
CA GLU A 368 7.48 -15.96 6.09
C GLU A 368 7.20 -14.47 6.25
N THR A 369 6.43 -14.12 7.27
CA THR A 369 6.18 -12.72 7.59
C THR A 369 7.47 -12.14 8.15
N GLY A 370 7.93 -11.03 7.59
CA GLY A 370 9.18 -10.41 8.02
C GLY A 370 9.10 -9.65 9.34
N TRP A 371 8.00 -9.75 10.08
CA TRP A 371 7.85 -9.01 11.35
C TRP A 371 8.76 -9.49 12.46
N ASP A 372 9.10 -10.80 12.49
CA ASP A 372 10.09 -11.31 13.45
C ASP A 372 11.46 -10.70 13.18
N ASP A 373 11.86 -10.63 11.92
CA ASP A 373 13.09 -9.96 11.50
C ASP A 373 13.07 -8.47 11.84
N PHE A 374 11.93 -7.79 11.58
CA PHE A 374 11.77 -6.38 11.90
C PHE A 374 11.98 -6.09 13.39
N PHE A 375 11.34 -6.87 14.26
CA PHE A 375 11.51 -6.74 15.72
C PHE A 375 12.89 -7.19 16.18
N GLY A 376 13.52 -8.14 15.49
CA GLY A 376 14.92 -8.49 15.65
C GLY A 376 15.86 -7.31 15.37
N LEU A 377 15.59 -6.54 14.31
CA LEU A 377 16.34 -5.32 14.01
C LEU A 377 16.15 -4.25 15.10
N ILE A 378 14.93 -4.09 15.65
CA ILE A 378 14.71 -3.17 16.78
C ILE A 378 15.62 -3.54 17.96
N LYS A 379 15.70 -4.83 18.34
CA LYS A 379 16.59 -5.29 19.42
C LYS A 379 18.06 -5.05 19.12
N ARG A 380 18.47 -5.28 17.87
CA ARG A 380 19.86 -5.18 17.41
C ARG A 380 20.38 -3.75 17.41
N TYR A 381 19.55 -2.77 17.01
CA TYR A 381 19.97 -1.39 16.79
C TYR A 381 19.61 -0.43 17.93
N SER A 382 18.91 -0.91 18.98
CA SER A 382 18.54 -0.13 20.17
C SER A 382 19.58 -0.14 21.31
#